data_04f2ae82c2ce84f5f2e52158d85be347
#
_entry.id   04f2ae82c2ce84f5f2e52158d85be347
#
_cell.length_a   1.000
_cell.length_b   1.000
_cell.length_c   1.000
_cell.angle_alpha   90.00
_cell.angle_beta   90.00
_cell.angle_gamma   90.00
#
_symmetry.space_group_name_H-M   'P 1'
#
loop_
_entity.id
_entity.type
_entity.pdbx_description
1 polymer ?
#
loop_
_entity_poly.entity_id
_entity_poly.type
_entity_poly.pdbx_seq_one_letter_code
_entity_poly.pdbx_strand_id
1 'polypeptide(L)'
;MISRLIISAAIALFFTPTAKVNAQEHPEHPEHPTKGGAQKRVSTADISTGIKKNIEVESKQSADGKMHVKYQGQDLALDLIKVHDDRLQDLGGGKYFACVDMKATDGKTYDIDFFLTGQPGKMKVTETSVHKIDGKPLYNWKEESGKWQKAPAS
;
A
#
# COMPACT_ATOMS: atom_id res chain seq x y z
N MET A 1 55.52 18.15 62.65
CA MET A 1 56.25 16.98 62.13
C MET A 1 55.47 16.43 60.96
N ILE A 2 55.93 16.65 59.78
CA ILE A 2 55.12 16.43 58.54
C ILE A 2 55.89 15.34 57.78
N SER A 3 55.24 14.16 57.71
CA SER A 3 55.81 13.03 56.94
C SER A 3 55.19 13.04 55.56
N ARG A 4 56.04 13.23 54.54
CA ARG A 4 55.67 13.19 53.12
C ARG A 4 55.75 11.72 52.64
N LEU A 5 54.64 11.19 52.18
CA LEU A 5 54.57 9.93 51.49
C LEU A 5 54.58 10.18 49.98
N ILE A 6 55.59 9.70 49.31
CA ILE A 6 55.72 9.76 47.85
C ILE A 6 55.13 8.46 47.30
N ILE A 7 54.06 8.57 46.53
CA ILE A 7 53.48 7.44 45.80
C ILE A 7 53.96 7.53 44.36
N SER A 8 54.82 6.59 43.99
CA SER A 8 55.25 6.37 42.61
C SER A 8 54.17 5.70 41.81
N ALA A 9 53.66 6.36 40.77
CA ALA A 9 52.74 5.78 39.82
C ALA A 9 53.52 5.05 38.73
N ALA A 10 53.37 3.72 38.69
CA ALA A 10 53.91 2.91 37.57
C ALA A 10 52.89 2.92 36.44
N ILE A 11 53.33 3.48 35.29
CA ILE A 11 52.55 3.46 34.04
C ILE A 11 52.80 2.11 33.36
N ALA A 12 51.80 1.21 33.40
CA ALA A 12 51.82 -0.02 32.58
C ALA A 12 51.36 0.28 31.16
N LEU A 13 52.24 0.21 30.20
CA LEU A 13 51.94 0.23 28.79
C LEU A 13 51.31 -1.10 28.37
N PHE A 14 50.02 -1.13 28.16
CA PHE A 14 49.37 -2.28 27.52
C PHE A 14 49.54 -2.20 25.99
N PHE A 15 50.41 -3.08 25.48
CA PHE A 15 50.48 -3.39 24.06
C PHE A 15 49.28 -4.23 23.68
N THR A 16 48.36 -3.68 22.91
CA THR A 16 47.29 -4.45 22.28
C THR A 16 47.80 -5.03 20.95
N PRO A 17 47.76 -6.34 20.72
CA PRO A 17 48.03 -6.89 19.41
C PRO A 17 46.90 -6.56 18.45
N THR A 18 47.21 -5.85 17.37
CA THR A 18 46.31 -5.64 16.24
C THR A 18 46.07 -6.99 15.54
N ALA A 19 44.95 -7.61 15.76
CA ALA A 19 44.49 -8.74 14.95
C ALA A 19 44.23 -8.24 13.52
N LYS A 20 44.99 -8.71 12.53
CA LYS A 20 44.67 -8.56 11.12
C LYS A 20 43.40 -9.37 10.86
N VAL A 21 42.27 -8.69 10.64
CA VAL A 21 41.07 -9.30 10.08
C VAL A 21 41.35 -9.62 8.63
N ASN A 22 41.59 -10.90 8.33
CA ASN A 22 41.56 -11.39 6.95
C ASN A 22 40.12 -11.20 6.45
N ALA A 23 39.93 -10.23 5.54
CA ALA A 23 38.72 -10.19 4.73
C ALA A 23 38.75 -11.46 3.86
N GLN A 24 37.88 -12.40 4.23
CA GLN A 24 37.58 -13.56 3.40
C GLN A 24 36.79 -13.03 2.22
N GLU A 25 37.43 -12.97 1.08
CA GLU A 25 36.78 -12.71 -0.20
C GLU A 25 35.74 -13.83 -0.40
N HIS A 26 34.45 -13.50 -0.31
CA HIS A 26 33.40 -14.41 -0.76
C HIS A 26 33.61 -14.66 -2.26
N PRO A 27 33.65 -15.92 -2.70
CA PRO A 27 33.65 -16.21 -4.14
C PRO A 27 32.41 -15.60 -4.74
N GLU A 28 32.60 -14.72 -5.71
CA GLU A 28 31.54 -14.14 -6.52
C GLU A 28 30.74 -15.30 -7.13
N HIS A 29 29.47 -15.44 -6.68
CA HIS A 29 28.51 -16.32 -7.35
C HIS A 29 28.37 -15.80 -8.79
N PRO A 30 28.52 -16.69 -9.80
CA PRO A 30 28.27 -16.29 -11.18
C PRO A 30 26.84 -15.78 -11.24
N GLU A 31 26.68 -14.52 -11.63
CA GLU A 31 25.40 -13.91 -11.91
C GLU A 31 24.69 -14.74 -12.97
N HIS A 32 23.73 -15.52 -12.56
CA HIS A 32 22.78 -16.12 -13.51
C HIS A 32 22.09 -14.96 -14.23
N PRO A 33 22.12 -14.90 -15.56
CA PRO A 33 21.33 -13.91 -16.29
C PRO A 33 19.86 -14.26 -16.08
N THR A 34 19.25 -13.64 -15.08
CA THR A 34 17.77 -13.63 -14.95
C THR A 34 17.22 -12.80 -16.11
N LYS A 35 17.02 -13.44 -17.25
CA LYS A 35 16.10 -12.99 -18.28
C LYS A 35 14.67 -13.15 -17.73
N GLY A 36 14.34 -12.33 -16.78
CA GLY A 36 12.99 -12.05 -16.33
C GLY A 36 13.02 -10.59 -16.00
N GLY A 37 12.42 -9.75 -16.84
CA GLY A 37 12.27 -8.33 -16.56
C GLY A 37 11.66 -8.23 -15.15
N ALA A 38 12.38 -7.65 -14.20
CA ALA A 38 11.90 -7.43 -12.85
C ALA A 38 10.59 -6.65 -12.98
N GLN A 39 9.48 -7.32 -12.80
CA GLN A 39 8.16 -6.72 -12.86
C GLN A 39 8.14 -5.67 -11.75
N LYS A 40 8.15 -4.40 -12.12
CA LYS A 40 8.16 -3.28 -11.18
C LYS A 40 7.03 -3.49 -10.18
N ARG A 41 7.37 -3.63 -8.90
CA ARG A 41 6.37 -3.78 -7.84
C ARG A 41 5.44 -2.55 -7.88
N VAL A 42 4.13 -2.81 -7.90
CA VAL A 42 3.10 -1.76 -7.92
C VAL A 42 3.14 -1.03 -6.58
N SER A 43 3.26 0.29 -6.64
CA SER A 43 3.22 1.15 -5.46
C SER A 43 1.79 1.61 -5.14
N THR A 44 1.56 2.09 -3.92
CA THR A 44 0.28 2.73 -3.56
C THR A 44 -0.02 3.94 -4.46
N ALA A 45 0.99 4.69 -4.87
CA ALA A 45 0.84 5.79 -5.83
C ALA A 45 0.37 5.29 -7.22
N ASP A 46 0.85 4.14 -7.68
CA ASP A 46 0.38 3.52 -8.93
C ASP A 46 -1.10 3.11 -8.82
N ILE A 47 -1.52 2.55 -7.65
CA ILE A 47 -2.92 2.17 -7.40
C ILE A 47 -3.80 3.43 -7.37
N SER A 48 -3.40 4.48 -6.64
CA SER A 48 -4.13 5.75 -6.57
C SER A 48 -4.31 6.38 -7.96
N THR A 49 -3.24 6.39 -8.76
CA THR A 49 -3.30 6.88 -10.15
C THR A 49 -4.20 6.00 -11.01
N GLY A 50 -4.09 4.68 -10.85
CA GLY A 50 -4.90 3.72 -11.59
C GLY A 50 -6.40 3.89 -11.35
N ILE A 51 -6.83 4.00 -10.08
CA ILE A 51 -8.26 4.17 -9.78
C ILE A 51 -8.78 5.53 -10.25
N LYS A 52 -8.05 6.62 -10.04
CA LYS A 52 -8.45 7.96 -10.54
C LYS A 52 -8.64 7.96 -12.05
N LYS A 53 -7.71 7.32 -12.77
CA LYS A 53 -7.82 7.20 -14.23
C LYS A 53 -9.01 6.35 -14.68
N ASN A 54 -9.31 5.25 -13.99
CA ASN A 54 -10.49 4.44 -14.31
C ASN A 54 -11.78 5.25 -14.11
N ILE A 55 -11.93 5.94 -12.97
CA ILE A 55 -13.09 6.80 -12.70
C ILE A 55 -13.23 7.89 -13.77
N GLU A 56 -12.13 8.56 -14.13
CA GLU A 56 -12.14 9.59 -15.17
C GLU A 56 -12.56 9.05 -16.54
N VAL A 57 -12.04 7.89 -16.94
CA VAL A 57 -12.36 7.28 -18.23
C VAL A 57 -13.83 6.87 -18.29
N GLU A 58 -14.35 6.22 -17.25
CA GLU A 58 -15.75 5.83 -17.19
C GLU A 58 -16.69 7.04 -17.15
N SER A 59 -16.34 8.06 -16.38
CA SER A 59 -17.11 9.32 -16.35
C SER A 59 -17.17 9.98 -17.73
N LYS A 60 -16.05 10.02 -18.47
CA LYS A 60 -16.03 10.61 -19.83
C LYS A 60 -16.81 9.81 -20.85
N GLN A 61 -17.00 8.51 -20.64
CA GLN A 61 -17.78 7.63 -21.52
C GLN A 61 -19.28 7.68 -21.23
N SER A 62 -19.66 8.14 -20.06
CA SER A 62 -21.06 8.25 -19.65
C SER A 62 -21.67 9.55 -20.20
N ALA A 63 -22.99 9.51 -20.49
CA ALA A 63 -23.71 10.64 -21.08
C ALA A 63 -23.82 11.86 -20.15
N ASP A 64 -23.79 11.62 -18.82
CA ASP A 64 -23.91 12.64 -17.78
C ASP A 64 -22.55 13.06 -17.17
N GLY A 65 -21.44 12.50 -17.70
CA GLY A 65 -20.09 12.81 -17.22
C GLY A 65 -19.76 12.21 -15.85
N LYS A 66 -20.54 11.24 -15.36
CA LYS A 66 -20.37 10.62 -14.03
C LYS A 66 -19.99 9.15 -14.13
N MET A 67 -19.31 8.65 -13.10
CA MET A 67 -19.12 7.22 -12.93
C MET A 67 -20.41 6.57 -12.45
N HIS A 68 -20.76 5.41 -13.00
CA HIS A 68 -21.95 4.68 -12.64
C HIS A 68 -21.62 3.38 -11.88
N VAL A 69 -22.26 3.20 -10.71
CA VAL A 69 -22.14 1.98 -9.90
C VAL A 69 -23.52 1.43 -9.59
N LYS A 70 -23.74 0.15 -9.88
CA LYS A 70 -24.99 -0.55 -9.53
C LYS A 70 -25.00 -0.92 -8.05
N TYR A 71 -26.03 -0.49 -7.34
CA TYR A 71 -26.24 -0.82 -5.94
C TYR A 71 -27.72 -1.08 -5.65
N GLN A 72 -28.07 -2.28 -5.15
CA GLN A 72 -29.45 -2.69 -4.82
C GLN A 72 -30.47 -2.41 -5.93
N GLY A 73 -30.09 -2.66 -7.19
CA GLY A 73 -30.93 -2.43 -8.36
C GLY A 73 -30.99 -0.97 -8.83
N GLN A 74 -30.38 -0.05 -8.10
CA GLN A 74 -30.26 1.36 -8.49
C GLN A 74 -28.96 1.60 -9.24
N ASP A 75 -28.96 2.61 -10.09
CA ASP A 75 -27.78 3.12 -10.78
C ASP A 75 -27.34 4.43 -10.10
N LEU A 76 -26.22 4.37 -9.39
CA LEU A 76 -25.66 5.53 -8.72
C LEU A 76 -24.79 6.30 -9.70
N ALA A 77 -25.13 7.53 -9.99
CA ALA A 77 -24.31 8.47 -10.78
C ALA A 77 -23.43 9.28 -9.82
N LEU A 78 -22.11 9.14 -9.94
CA LEU A 78 -21.14 9.45 -8.89
C LEU A 78 -20.03 10.37 -9.40
N ASP A 79 -19.66 11.36 -8.58
CA ASP A 79 -18.48 12.20 -8.74
C ASP A 79 -17.41 11.84 -7.71
N LEU A 80 -16.15 11.78 -8.12
CA LEU A 80 -15.02 11.52 -7.22
C LEU A 80 -14.87 12.66 -6.20
N ILE A 81 -14.84 12.31 -4.90
CA ILE A 81 -14.45 13.23 -3.83
C ILE A 81 -12.99 12.97 -3.44
N LYS A 82 -12.67 11.74 -3.01
CA LYS A 82 -11.37 11.42 -2.43
C LYS A 82 -11.03 9.94 -2.57
N VAL A 83 -9.79 9.66 -2.96
CA VAL A 83 -9.18 8.32 -2.79
C VAL A 83 -8.53 8.27 -1.41
N HIS A 84 -8.77 7.22 -0.64
CA HIS A 84 -8.15 7.00 0.67
C HIS A 84 -6.76 6.36 0.47
N ASP A 85 -5.74 7.20 0.30
CA ASP A 85 -4.38 6.75 0.02
C ASP A 85 -3.77 5.91 1.16
N ASP A 86 -4.26 6.04 2.37
CA ASP A 86 -3.94 5.24 3.56
C ASP A 86 -4.57 3.83 3.57
N ARG A 87 -5.49 3.56 2.64
CA ARG A 87 -6.21 2.28 2.53
C ARG A 87 -5.96 1.55 1.21
N LEU A 88 -5.00 1.99 0.44
CA LEU A 88 -4.59 1.31 -0.78
C LEU A 88 -3.77 0.08 -0.44
N GLN A 89 -4.09 -1.08 -1.05
CA GLN A 89 -3.43 -2.34 -0.73
C GLN A 89 -3.10 -3.14 -1.99
N ASP A 90 -1.94 -3.79 -1.98
CA ASP A 90 -1.61 -4.90 -2.86
C ASP A 90 -2.10 -6.19 -2.18
N LEU A 91 -3.10 -6.82 -2.77
CA LEU A 91 -3.69 -8.06 -2.25
C LEU A 91 -2.93 -9.31 -2.72
N GLY A 92 -1.84 -9.13 -3.49
CA GLY A 92 -1.11 -10.21 -4.12
C GLY A 92 -1.76 -10.71 -5.42
N GLY A 93 -0.99 -11.48 -6.20
CA GLY A 93 -1.49 -12.05 -7.46
C GLY A 93 -1.90 -11.01 -8.52
N GLY A 94 -1.38 -9.78 -8.45
CA GLY A 94 -1.73 -8.68 -9.36
C GLY A 94 -3.12 -8.09 -9.12
N LYS A 95 -3.65 -8.26 -7.91
CA LYS A 95 -4.91 -7.68 -7.44
C LYS A 95 -4.63 -6.56 -6.45
N TYR A 96 -5.38 -5.48 -6.56
CA TYR A 96 -5.22 -4.28 -5.74
C TYR A 96 -6.56 -3.82 -5.22
N PHE A 97 -6.52 -3.10 -4.10
CA PHE A 97 -7.69 -2.55 -3.43
C PHE A 97 -7.55 -1.04 -3.27
N ALA A 98 -8.66 -0.34 -3.49
CA ALA A 98 -8.77 1.09 -3.24
C ALA A 98 -10.14 1.40 -2.62
N CYS A 99 -10.15 2.25 -1.60
CA CYS A 99 -11.37 2.78 -0.99
C CYS A 99 -11.52 4.25 -1.41
N VAL A 100 -12.70 4.65 -1.88
CA VAL A 100 -12.95 5.94 -2.53
C VAL A 100 -14.26 6.55 -2.06
N ASP A 101 -14.20 7.80 -1.56
CA ASP A 101 -15.41 8.58 -1.32
C ASP A 101 -15.91 9.20 -2.62
N MET A 102 -17.20 9.00 -2.89
CA MET A 102 -17.87 9.50 -4.08
C MET A 102 -19.19 10.21 -3.72
N LYS A 103 -19.49 11.31 -4.41
CA LYS A 103 -20.72 12.06 -4.25
C LYS A 103 -21.75 11.61 -5.28
N ALA A 104 -22.89 11.16 -4.83
CA ALA A 104 -23.98 10.81 -5.72
C ALA A 104 -24.94 11.98 -5.99
N THR A 105 -25.69 11.89 -7.08
CA THR A 105 -26.74 12.87 -7.45
C THR A 105 -27.92 12.90 -6.49
N ASP A 106 -28.09 11.84 -5.66
CA ASP A 106 -29.07 11.80 -4.57
C ASP A 106 -28.66 12.62 -3.34
N GLY A 107 -27.50 13.26 -3.39
CA GLY A 107 -26.95 14.11 -2.32
C GLY A 107 -26.18 13.35 -1.25
N LYS A 108 -26.09 12.02 -1.29
CA LYS A 108 -25.34 11.21 -0.32
C LYS A 108 -23.88 11.06 -0.73
N THR A 109 -23.06 10.73 0.26
CA THR A 109 -21.67 10.31 0.06
C THR A 109 -21.57 8.81 0.20
N TYR A 110 -20.99 8.17 -0.81
CA TYR A 110 -20.77 6.73 -0.85
C TYR A 110 -19.28 6.46 -0.74
N ASP A 111 -18.88 5.65 0.24
CA ASP A 111 -17.54 5.06 0.32
C ASP A 111 -17.60 3.75 -0.48
N ILE A 112 -16.84 3.68 -1.56
CA ILE A 112 -16.86 2.54 -2.48
C ILE A 112 -15.51 1.85 -2.46
N ASP A 113 -15.56 0.54 -2.25
CA ASP A 113 -14.42 -0.34 -2.39
C ASP A 113 -14.27 -0.76 -3.85
N PHE A 114 -13.08 -0.54 -4.40
CA PHE A 114 -12.70 -0.91 -5.75
C PHE A 114 -11.64 -2.00 -5.73
N PHE A 115 -11.85 -3.03 -6.52
CA PHE A 115 -10.83 -4.04 -6.80
C PHE A 115 -10.30 -3.83 -8.21
N LEU A 116 -8.98 -3.82 -8.33
CA LEU A 116 -8.29 -3.57 -9.58
C LEU A 116 -7.32 -4.72 -9.89
N THR A 117 -7.02 -4.88 -11.17
CA THR A 117 -5.96 -5.75 -11.67
C THR A 117 -5.13 -5.02 -12.71
N GLY A 118 -3.91 -5.49 -12.95
CA GLY A 118 -3.05 -4.97 -14.02
C GLY A 118 -1.70 -4.46 -13.54
N GLN A 119 -1.08 -3.65 -14.37
CA GLN A 119 0.25 -3.07 -14.13
C GLN A 119 0.15 -1.54 -14.07
N PRO A 120 1.15 -0.83 -13.53
CA PRO A 120 1.20 0.62 -13.53
C PRO A 120 0.87 1.21 -14.90
N GLY A 121 -0.08 2.14 -14.94
CA GLY A 121 -0.59 2.77 -16.16
C GLY A 121 -1.59 1.94 -16.99
N LYS A 122 -1.84 0.68 -16.64
CA LYS A 122 -2.79 -0.24 -17.30
C LYS A 122 -3.67 -0.98 -16.31
N MET A 123 -4.01 -0.36 -15.21
CA MET A 123 -4.92 -0.94 -14.22
C MET A 123 -6.36 -0.85 -14.69
N LYS A 124 -7.15 -1.89 -14.36
CA LYS A 124 -8.59 -1.97 -14.63
C LYS A 124 -9.34 -2.31 -13.37
N VAL A 125 -10.47 -1.66 -13.15
CA VAL A 125 -11.45 -2.04 -12.12
C VAL A 125 -12.11 -3.36 -12.55
N THR A 126 -12.17 -4.31 -11.65
CA THR A 126 -12.79 -5.63 -11.87
C THR A 126 -14.04 -5.83 -11.03
N GLU A 127 -14.11 -5.14 -9.89
CA GLU A 127 -15.25 -5.23 -8.98
C GLU A 127 -15.38 -3.92 -8.21
N THR A 128 -16.63 -3.54 -7.90
CA THR A 128 -16.97 -2.44 -7.00
C THR A 128 -17.95 -2.92 -5.92
N SER A 129 -17.89 -2.31 -4.74
CA SER A 129 -18.82 -2.59 -3.65
C SER A 129 -19.06 -1.35 -2.82
N VAL A 130 -20.32 -0.99 -2.61
CA VAL A 130 -20.66 0.10 -1.68
C VAL A 130 -20.36 -0.34 -0.26
N HIS A 131 -19.42 0.33 0.39
CA HIS A 131 -18.96 0.02 1.74
C HIS A 131 -19.68 0.85 2.80
N LYS A 132 -19.84 2.18 2.57
CA LYS A 132 -20.56 3.07 3.49
C LYS A 132 -21.48 4.01 2.74
N ILE A 133 -22.51 4.47 3.43
CA ILE A 133 -23.41 5.54 2.99
C ILE A 133 -23.43 6.60 4.09
N ASP A 134 -23.05 7.83 3.77
CA ASP A 134 -22.93 8.95 4.72
C ASP A 134 -22.14 8.56 5.99
N GLY A 135 -21.03 7.84 5.80
CA GLY A 135 -20.15 7.37 6.86
C GLY A 135 -20.63 6.12 7.63
N LYS A 136 -21.84 5.63 7.38
CA LYS A 136 -22.39 4.43 8.03
C LYS A 136 -21.96 3.18 7.26
N PRO A 137 -21.19 2.25 7.86
CA PRO A 137 -20.74 1.05 7.18
C PRO A 137 -21.90 0.08 6.94
N LEU A 138 -21.90 -0.57 5.79
CA LEU A 138 -22.80 -1.66 5.43
C LEU A 138 -22.21 -3.02 5.78
N TYR A 139 -20.90 -3.08 5.84
CA TYR A 139 -20.11 -4.25 6.26
C TYR A 139 -18.76 -3.78 6.82
N ASN A 140 -18.10 -4.69 7.54
CA ASN A 140 -16.71 -4.52 7.95
C ASN A 140 -15.84 -5.54 7.21
N TRP A 141 -14.59 -5.18 6.95
CA TRP A 141 -13.60 -6.13 6.48
C TRP A 141 -13.01 -6.88 7.68
N LYS A 142 -13.03 -8.21 7.61
CA LYS A 142 -12.43 -9.10 8.62
C LYS A 142 -11.45 -10.05 7.95
N GLU A 143 -10.28 -10.18 8.53
CA GLU A 143 -9.32 -11.20 8.10
C GLU A 143 -9.58 -12.51 8.84
N GLU A 144 -9.82 -13.58 8.07
CA GLU A 144 -9.94 -14.94 8.59
C GLU A 144 -9.04 -15.88 7.78
N SER A 145 -8.09 -16.53 8.45
CA SER A 145 -7.16 -17.48 7.82
C SER A 145 -6.42 -16.90 6.60
N GLY A 146 -5.96 -15.66 6.70
CA GLY A 146 -5.24 -14.97 5.62
C GLY A 146 -6.13 -14.49 4.46
N LYS A 147 -7.46 -14.54 4.63
CA LYS A 147 -8.42 -14.06 3.62
C LYS A 147 -9.29 -12.96 4.18
N TRP A 148 -9.41 -11.88 3.41
CA TRP A 148 -10.33 -10.78 3.73
C TRP A 148 -11.75 -11.14 3.33
N GLN A 149 -12.69 -11.03 4.27
CA GLN A 149 -14.11 -11.32 4.08
C GLN A 149 -14.96 -10.17 4.60
N LYS A 150 -16.13 -9.99 3.97
CA LYS A 150 -17.14 -9.03 4.46
C LYS A 150 -17.88 -9.64 5.64
N ALA A 151 -17.88 -8.93 6.77
CA ALA A 151 -18.67 -9.25 7.96
C ALA A 151 -19.79 -8.21 8.13
N PRO A 152 -20.93 -8.55 8.75
CA PRO A 152 -21.97 -7.56 9.04
C PRO A 152 -21.40 -6.35 9.80
N ALA A 153 -21.90 -5.15 9.47
CA ALA A 153 -21.60 -3.97 10.26
C ALA A 153 -22.28 -4.11 11.63
N SER A 154 -21.53 -3.83 12.69
CA SER A 154 -22.01 -3.83 14.09
C SER A 154 -22.60 -2.48 14.45
#